data_cc278f004ecb6ca75e438ba802052ebb
#
_entry.id   cc278f004ecb6ca75e438ba802052ebb
#
_cell.length_a   1.000
_cell.length_b   1.000
_cell.length_c   1.000
_cell.angle_alpha   90.00
_cell.angle_beta   90.00
_cell.angle_gamma   90.00
#
_symmetry.space_group_name_H-M   'P 1'
#
loop_
_entity.id
_entity.type
_entity.pdbx_description
1 polymer ?
#
loop_
_entity_poly.entity_id
_entity_poly.type
_entity_poly.pdbx_seq_one_letter_code
_entity_poly.pdbx_strand_id
1 'polypeptide(L)'
;MSKREKIYSSVISEFIKDKNSSILVIGAQLADKVAFYSAGFTNVLLSGYDERKLAYEPYEWVKENGMSLSFDEKTFDYVVTHNVLHHMSSPHKGLTEMYRVAKKGVLVFESRDSFIMQVAERFELTQKYEVAGCYETSGVDGTNVPNFIFRWTEREIEKTINTFSPAFKHRFVYRYWSIYPDGPDLSSFKKIILNFIRPFYFLFTKLFSKQQNGFAFFIEKPTDNSTLNPWLYFDNNKLRLEVDNNWVRNNYKKNRNKR
;
A
#
# COMPACT_ATOMS: atom_id res chain seq x y z
N MET A 1 -8.42 -7.02 20.69
CA MET A 1 -7.69 -6.36 19.60
C MET A 1 -6.34 -5.87 20.07
N SER A 2 -5.29 -6.26 19.39
CA SER A 2 -3.94 -5.74 19.56
C SER A 2 -3.86 -4.24 19.16
N LYS A 3 -2.77 -3.56 19.53
CA LYS A 3 -2.54 -2.16 19.10
C LYS A 3 -2.52 -2.02 17.57
N ARG A 4 -1.94 -3.01 16.88
CA ARG A 4 -1.85 -3.07 15.42
C ARG A 4 -3.25 -3.18 14.78
N GLU A 5 -4.09 -4.10 15.25
CA GLU A 5 -5.46 -4.28 14.76
C GLU A 5 -6.32 -3.02 14.97
N LYS A 6 -6.14 -2.32 16.10
CA LYS A 6 -6.83 -1.04 16.36
C LYS A 6 -6.44 0.04 15.34
N ILE A 7 -5.14 0.16 15.02
CA ILE A 7 -4.66 1.10 14.00
C ILE A 7 -5.27 0.75 12.64
N TYR A 8 -5.24 -0.52 12.24
CA TYR A 8 -5.80 -0.98 10.97
C TYR A 8 -7.29 -0.70 10.87
N SER A 9 -8.08 -1.13 11.86
CA SER A 9 -9.52 -0.90 11.91
C SER A 9 -9.88 0.59 11.84
N SER A 10 -9.11 1.45 12.55
CA SER A 10 -9.31 2.91 12.53
C SER A 10 -9.04 3.51 11.17
N VAL A 11 -7.91 3.15 10.53
CA VAL A 11 -7.52 3.69 9.22
C VAL A 11 -8.45 3.16 8.12
N ILE A 12 -8.85 1.88 8.15
CA ILE A 12 -9.84 1.33 7.22
C ILE A 12 -11.15 2.12 7.31
N SER A 13 -11.66 2.34 8.53
CA SER A 13 -12.90 3.09 8.77
C SER A 13 -12.79 4.58 8.42
N GLU A 14 -11.58 5.15 8.41
CA GLU A 14 -11.34 6.52 7.97
C GLU A 14 -11.53 6.65 6.45
N PHE A 15 -11.02 5.71 5.67
CA PHE A 15 -11.04 5.79 4.21
C PHE A 15 -12.26 5.12 3.59
N ILE A 16 -12.78 4.04 4.17
CA ILE A 16 -13.93 3.28 3.68
C ILE A 16 -15.13 3.53 4.62
N LYS A 17 -16.04 4.41 4.20
CA LYS A 17 -17.17 4.84 5.04
C LYS A 17 -18.36 3.90 4.96
N ASP A 18 -18.69 3.45 3.75
CA ASP A 18 -19.78 2.52 3.52
C ASP A 18 -19.37 1.10 3.89
N LYS A 19 -20.03 0.55 4.92
CA LYS A 19 -19.75 -0.78 5.47
C LYS A 19 -20.19 -1.93 4.56
N ASN A 20 -21.02 -1.65 3.57
CA ASN A 20 -21.49 -2.60 2.56
C ASN A 20 -20.63 -2.59 1.29
N SER A 21 -19.59 -1.73 1.23
CA SER A 21 -18.66 -1.72 0.10
C SER A 21 -18.06 -3.09 -0.13
N SER A 22 -17.93 -3.51 -1.39
CA SER A 22 -17.24 -4.73 -1.76
C SER A 22 -15.72 -4.53 -1.63
N ILE A 23 -15.07 -5.36 -0.80
CA ILE A 23 -13.64 -5.21 -0.47
C ILE A 23 -12.91 -6.52 -0.76
N LEU A 24 -11.83 -6.45 -1.54
CA LEU A 24 -10.86 -7.52 -1.66
C LEU A 24 -9.66 -7.24 -0.75
N VAL A 25 -9.26 -8.21 0.07
CA VAL A 25 -8.05 -8.14 0.90
C VAL A 25 -7.00 -9.10 0.36
N ILE A 26 -5.85 -8.56 -0.07
CA ILE A 26 -4.75 -9.35 -0.64
C ILE A 26 -3.79 -9.79 0.47
N GLY A 27 -3.43 -11.09 0.48
CA GLY A 27 -2.51 -11.67 1.45
C GLY A 27 -3.03 -11.61 2.89
N ALA A 28 -4.34 -11.81 3.05
CA ALA A 28 -5.02 -11.66 4.32
C ALA A 28 -4.52 -12.62 5.40
N GLN A 29 -4.53 -12.14 6.63
CA GLN A 29 -4.24 -12.88 7.84
C GLN A 29 -5.41 -12.76 8.84
N LEU A 30 -5.34 -13.48 9.96
CA LEU A 30 -6.37 -13.38 11.02
C LEU A 30 -6.54 -11.95 11.56
N ALA A 31 -5.46 -11.17 11.59
CA ALA A 31 -5.50 -9.76 12.00
C ALA A 31 -6.39 -8.91 11.06
N ASP A 32 -6.40 -9.22 9.76
CA ASP A 32 -7.25 -8.55 8.78
C ASP A 32 -8.72 -8.87 9.02
N LYS A 33 -9.05 -10.16 9.20
CA LYS A 33 -10.40 -10.59 9.60
C LYS A 33 -10.88 -9.81 10.82
N VAL A 34 -10.07 -9.76 11.89
CA VAL A 34 -10.43 -9.05 13.14
C VAL A 34 -10.62 -7.56 12.89
N ALA A 35 -9.76 -6.93 12.10
CA ALA A 35 -9.85 -5.50 11.79
C ALA A 35 -11.13 -5.15 11.02
N PHE A 36 -11.45 -5.90 9.95
CA PHE A 36 -12.67 -5.67 9.15
C PHE A 36 -13.94 -5.98 9.91
N TYR A 37 -13.97 -7.12 10.62
CA TYR A 37 -15.13 -7.53 11.41
C TYR A 37 -15.45 -6.53 12.52
N SER A 38 -14.43 -6.12 13.28
CA SER A 38 -14.62 -5.12 14.36
C SER A 38 -14.99 -3.73 13.83
N ALA A 39 -14.63 -3.41 12.59
CA ALA A 39 -15.03 -2.19 11.91
C ALA A 39 -16.45 -2.27 11.30
N GLY A 40 -17.11 -3.43 11.35
CA GLY A 40 -18.48 -3.64 10.90
C GLY A 40 -18.64 -3.81 9.39
N PHE A 41 -17.59 -4.20 8.67
CA PHE A 41 -17.68 -4.52 7.24
C PHE A 41 -18.26 -5.92 7.04
N THR A 42 -19.18 -6.08 6.08
CA THR A 42 -19.88 -7.33 5.82
C THR A 42 -19.54 -7.99 4.49
N ASN A 43 -19.14 -7.19 3.49
CA ASN A 43 -18.86 -7.65 2.13
C ASN A 43 -17.34 -7.63 1.86
N VAL A 44 -16.62 -8.58 2.46
CA VAL A 44 -15.15 -8.69 2.38
C VAL A 44 -14.78 -10.07 1.85
N LEU A 45 -13.99 -10.10 0.79
CA LEU A 45 -13.35 -11.30 0.26
C LEU A 45 -11.88 -11.29 0.66
N LEU A 46 -11.42 -12.32 1.34
CA LEU A 46 -10.05 -12.49 1.76
C LEU A 46 -9.28 -13.36 0.76
N SER A 47 -8.02 -13.03 0.49
CA SER A 47 -7.23 -13.80 -0.47
C SER A 47 -5.78 -13.98 -0.06
N GLY A 48 -5.13 -15.00 -0.62
CA GLY A 48 -3.71 -15.30 -0.44
C GLY A 48 -3.21 -16.37 -1.39
N TYR A 49 -1.92 -16.70 -1.32
CA TYR A 49 -1.30 -17.69 -2.22
C TYR A 49 -1.71 -19.15 -1.98
N ASP A 50 -2.18 -19.45 -0.79
CA ASP A 50 -2.46 -20.80 -0.33
C ASP A 50 -3.96 -21.04 -0.08
N GLU A 51 -4.35 -22.30 -0.03
CA GLU A 51 -5.68 -22.73 0.39
C GLU A 51 -5.69 -22.86 1.91
N ARG A 52 -5.75 -21.74 2.62
CA ARG A 52 -5.78 -21.76 4.08
C ARG A 52 -7.10 -22.29 4.58
N LYS A 53 -7.07 -23.38 5.34
CA LYS A 53 -8.22 -23.93 6.09
C LYS A 53 -8.43 -23.21 7.42
N LEU A 54 -8.06 -21.94 7.54
CA LEU A 54 -8.30 -21.19 8.77
C LEU A 54 -9.75 -20.69 8.79
N ALA A 55 -10.33 -20.65 9.99
CA ALA A 55 -11.69 -20.11 10.20
C ALA A 55 -11.73 -18.60 9.97
N TYR A 56 -11.88 -18.18 8.72
CA TYR A 56 -12.05 -16.78 8.33
C TYR A 56 -13.50 -16.31 8.37
N GLU A 57 -14.42 -17.19 8.76
CA GLU A 57 -15.83 -16.83 8.92
C GLU A 57 -16.01 -15.51 9.72
N PRO A 58 -16.91 -14.62 9.31
CA PRO A 58 -17.93 -14.81 8.26
C PRO A 58 -17.47 -14.52 6.82
N TYR A 59 -16.19 -14.28 6.58
CA TYR A 59 -15.65 -13.92 5.26
C TYR A 59 -15.21 -15.14 4.48
N GLU A 60 -15.41 -15.09 3.17
CA GLU A 60 -14.92 -16.09 2.25
C GLU A 60 -13.42 -15.91 1.97
N TRP A 61 -12.76 -17.02 1.65
CA TRP A 61 -11.35 -17.05 1.25
C TRP A 61 -11.21 -17.58 -0.17
N VAL A 62 -10.36 -16.92 -0.96
CA VAL A 62 -9.97 -17.37 -2.30
C VAL A 62 -8.46 -17.38 -2.44
N LYS A 63 -7.96 -18.33 -3.24
CA LYS A 63 -6.54 -18.39 -3.59
C LYS A 63 -6.28 -17.46 -4.77
N GLU A 64 -5.39 -16.49 -4.58
CA GLU A 64 -5.05 -15.49 -5.60
C GLU A 64 -3.57 -15.14 -5.59
N ASN A 65 -3.06 -14.83 -6.78
CA ASN A 65 -1.74 -14.21 -6.93
C ASN A 65 -1.90 -12.70 -7.02
N GLY A 66 -1.44 -11.95 -6.00
CA GLY A 66 -1.56 -10.49 -5.96
C GLY A 66 -0.90 -9.74 -7.11
N MET A 67 0.02 -10.39 -7.86
CA MET A 67 0.63 -9.82 -9.06
C MET A 67 -0.10 -10.18 -10.37
N SER A 68 -1.15 -11.01 -10.30
CA SER A 68 -1.96 -11.45 -11.45
C SER A 68 -3.31 -11.94 -10.95
N LEU A 69 -4.15 -10.97 -10.54
CA LEU A 69 -5.48 -11.27 -9.99
C LEU A 69 -6.41 -11.77 -11.08
N SER A 70 -7.17 -12.83 -10.79
CA SER A 70 -8.11 -13.45 -11.73
C SER A 70 -9.36 -12.60 -12.00
N PHE A 71 -9.57 -11.55 -11.24
CA PHE A 71 -10.74 -10.67 -11.33
C PHE A 71 -10.62 -9.66 -12.48
N ASP A 72 -11.77 -9.29 -13.04
CA ASP A 72 -11.87 -8.22 -14.04
C ASP A 72 -11.53 -6.84 -13.46
N GLU A 73 -11.28 -5.87 -14.34
CA GLU A 73 -11.11 -4.47 -13.93
C GLU A 73 -12.33 -3.97 -13.17
N LYS A 74 -12.08 -3.17 -12.13
CA LYS A 74 -13.15 -2.51 -11.37
C LYS A 74 -14.18 -3.51 -10.80
N THR A 75 -13.74 -4.66 -10.29
CA THR A 75 -14.63 -5.67 -9.68
C THR A 75 -15.02 -5.27 -8.25
N PHE A 76 -14.09 -4.78 -7.44
CA PHE A 76 -14.30 -4.42 -6.05
C PHE A 76 -14.36 -2.92 -5.84
N ASP A 77 -15.17 -2.45 -4.90
CA ASP A 77 -15.15 -1.03 -4.55
C ASP A 77 -13.77 -0.61 -4.04
N TYR A 78 -13.19 -1.40 -3.14
CA TYR A 78 -11.86 -1.16 -2.60
C TYR A 78 -11.02 -2.42 -2.60
N VAL A 79 -9.70 -2.24 -2.72
CA VAL A 79 -8.72 -3.31 -2.54
C VAL A 79 -7.75 -2.91 -1.44
N VAL A 80 -7.53 -3.82 -0.49
CA VAL A 80 -6.73 -3.54 0.71
C VAL A 80 -5.64 -4.60 0.90
N THR A 81 -4.48 -4.19 1.42
CA THR A 81 -3.42 -5.12 1.81
C THR A 81 -2.63 -4.59 3.02
N HIS A 82 -2.09 -5.53 3.84
CA HIS A 82 -1.30 -5.22 5.03
C HIS A 82 0.04 -5.96 5.01
N ASN A 83 1.14 -5.23 4.75
CA ASN A 83 2.50 -5.79 4.76
C ASN A 83 2.63 -7.04 3.87
N VAL A 84 2.18 -6.96 2.63
CA VAL A 84 2.18 -8.07 1.67
C VAL A 84 2.92 -7.70 0.39
N LEU A 85 2.91 -6.43 -0.02
CA LEU A 85 3.56 -6.04 -1.26
C LEU A 85 5.06 -6.37 -1.26
N HIS A 86 5.72 -6.26 -0.10
CA HIS A 86 7.15 -6.61 0.03
C HIS A 86 7.43 -8.12 0.01
N HIS A 87 6.42 -8.99 0.05
CA HIS A 87 6.55 -10.43 -0.23
C HIS A 87 6.42 -10.78 -1.71
N MET A 88 6.04 -9.83 -2.56
CA MET A 88 5.94 -10.03 -4.00
C MET A 88 7.29 -9.79 -4.67
N SER A 89 7.68 -10.62 -5.62
CA SER A 89 8.87 -10.42 -6.44
C SER A 89 8.80 -9.13 -7.28
N SER A 90 7.59 -8.62 -7.51
CA SER A 90 7.35 -7.32 -8.15
C SER A 90 6.28 -6.53 -7.38
N PRO A 91 6.65 -5.80 -6.30
CA PRO A 91 5.71 -5.02 -5.48
C PRO A 91 4.90 -3.99 -6.27
N HIS A 92 5.53 -3.36 -7.28
CA HIS A 92 4.87 -2.39 -8.16
C HIS A 92 3.79 -3.03 -9.01
N LYS A 93 4.02 -4.26 -9.52
CA LYS A 93 3.01 -5.02 -10.26
C LYS A 93 1.82 -5.37 -9.36
N GLY A 94 2.08 -5.79 -8.13
CA GLY A 94 1.04 -6.01 -7.13
C GLY A 94 0.18 -4.76 -6.91
N LEU A 95 0.81 -3.61 -6.72
CA LEU A 95 0.11 -2.34 -6.54
C LEU A 95 -0.75 -1.97 -7.77
N THR A 96 -0.25 -2.17 -8.99
CA THR A 96 -1.02 -1.87 -10.20
C THR A 96 -2.17 -2.85 -10.44
N GLU A 97 -2.03 -4.13 -10.06
CA GLU A 97 -3.13 -5.10 -10.09
C GLU A 97 -4.23 -4.74 -9.08
N MET A 98 -3.86 -4.36 -7.86
CA MET A 98 -4.82 -3.83 -6.89
C MET A 98 -5.58 -2.63 -7.45
N TYR A 99 -4.85 -1.70 -8.07
CA TYR A 99 -5.46 -0.52 -8.70
C TYR A 99 -6.38 -0.92 -9.87
N ARG A 100 -6.01 -1.91 -10.69
CA ARG A 100 -6.81 -2.40 -11.81
C ARG A 100 -8.17 -2.89 -11.35
N VAL A 101 -8.21 -3.78 -10.36
CA VAL A 101 -9.45 -4.43 -9.90
C VAL A 101 -10.29 -3.56 -8.96
N ALA A 102 -9.76 -2.46 -8.42
CA ALA A 102 -10.50 -1.50 -7.61
C ALA A 102 -11.38 -0.58 -8.47
N LYS A 103 -12.58 -0.22 -7.97
CA LYS A 103 -13.47 0.83 -8.53
C LYS A 103 -13.17 2.21 -7.97
N LYS A 104 -13.10 2.31 -6.63
CA LYS A 104 -13.07 3.58 -5.88
C LYS A 104 -11.71 3.89 -5.28
N GLY A 105 -10.95 2.86 -4.86
CA GLY A 105 -9.64 3.12 -4.27
C GLY A 105 -8.90 1.89 -3.77
N VAL A 106 -7.62 2.12 -3.48
CA VAL A 106 -6.68 1.13 -2.96
C VAL A 106 -6.12 1.63 -1.64
N LEU A 107 -6.16 0.80 -0.59
CA LEU A 107 -5.59 1.10 0.72
C LEU A 107 -4.49 0.08 1.04
N VAL A 108 -3.30 0.58 1.28
CA VAL A 108 -2.12 -0.25 1.56
C VAL A 108 -1.49 0.19 2.86
N PHE A 109 -1.11 -0.80 3.68
CA PHE A 109 -0.31 -0.62 4.88
C PHE A 109 1.03 -1.28 4.66
N GLU A 110 2.12 -0.50 4.74
CA GLU A 110 3.47 -1.00 4.44
C GLU A 110 4.55 -0.31 5.29
N SER A 111 5.75 -0.85 5.20
CA SER A 111 6.94 -0.22 5.75
C SER A 111 7.36 0.97 4.87
N ARG A 112 7.70 2.09 5.53
CA ARG A 112 8.13 3.30 4.85
C ARG A 112 9.65 3.40 4.77
N ASP A 113 10.17 3.72 3.59
CA ASP A 113 11.58 4.08 3.42
C ASP A 113 11.80 5.53 3.86
N SER A 114 12.21 5.70 5.12
CA SER A 114 12.54 6.99 5.70
C SER A 114 14.06 7.10 5.89
N PHE A 115 14.56 8.33 6.01
CA PHE A 115 15.99 8.54 6.30
C PHE A 115 16.42 7.80 7.59
N ILE A 116 15.60 7.80 8.63
CA ILE A 116 15.87 7.03 9.86
C ILE A 116 15.95 5.53 9.56
N MET A 117 15.10 5.00 8.69
CA MET A 117 15.14 3.57 8.35
C MET A 117 16.40 3.23 7.56
N GLN A 118 16.84 4.07 6.63
CA GLN A 118 18.10 3.90 5.90
C GLN A 118 19.30 3.91 6.85
N VAL A 119 19.30 4.81 7.84
CA VAL A 119 20.31 4.83 8.91
C VAL A 119 20.24 3.55 9.76
N ALA A 120 19.03 3.13 10.15
CA ALA A 120 18.86 1.90 10.93
C ALA A 120 19.33 0.65 10.18
N GLU A 121 19.11 0.56 8.87
CA GLU A 121 19.64 -0.53 8.03
C GLU A 121 21.15 -0.51 7.94
N ARG A 122 21.76 0.67 7.79
CA ARG A 122 23.23 0.78 7.70
C ARG A 122 23.92 0.33 8.98
N PHE A 123 23.29 0.51 10.13
CA PHE A 123 23.81 0.07 11.43
C PHE A 123 23.24 -1.29 11.87
N GLU A 124 22.53 -1.99 10.98
CA GLU A 124 21.92 -3.29 11.26
C GLU A 124 21.00 -3.28 12.50
N LEU A 125 20.30 -2.17 12.72
CA LEU A 125 19.29 -2.04 13.76
C LEU A 125 17.92 -2.51 13.30
N THR A 126 17.77 -2.78 12.01
CA THR A 126 16.58 -3.38 11.38
C THR A 126 17.00 -4.36 10.28
N GLN A 127 16.12 -5.29 9.96
CA GLN A 127 16.37 -6.29 8.93
C GLN A 127 16.20 -5.73 7.52
N LYS A 128 17.02 -6.17 6.59
CA LYS A 128 16.84 -5.95 5.14
C LYS A 128 16.04 -7.07 4.49
N TYR A 129 16.19 -8.28 5.01
CA TYR A 129 15.47 -9.47 4.59
C TYR A 129 14.69 -10.05 5.76
N GLU A 130 13.53 -10.59 5.50
CA GLU A 130 12.65 -11.15 6.52
C GLU A 130 13.02 -12.63 6.81
N VAL A 131 14.21 -12.83 7.34
CA VAL A 131 14.78 -14.19 7.55
C VAL A 131 14.08 -14.91 8.70
N ALA A 132 13.83 -14.21 9.83
CA ALA A 132 13.27 -14.84 11.03
C ALA A 132 11.77 -15.15 10.91
N GLY A 133 11.06 -14.48 9.99
CA GLY A 133 9.63 -14.68 9.75
C GLY A 133 9.31 -15.63 8.62
N CYS A 134 10.32 -16.14 7.92
CA CYS A 134 10.12 -16.99 6.74
C CYS A 134 9.92 -18.46 7.14
N TYR A 135 8.67 -18.90 7.16
CA TYR A 135 8.29 -20.29 7.36
C TYR A 135 7.51 -20.80 6.16
N GLU A 136 7.86 -21.99 5.65
CA GLU A 136 7.18 -22.70 4.57
C GLU A 136 6.75 -21.83 3.37
N THR A 137 5.60 -21.12 3.47
CA THR A 137 5.02 -20.32 2.38
C THR A 137 4.98 -18.83 2.67
N SER A 138 5.72 -18.34 3.64
CA SER A 138 5.70 -16.93 4.08
C SER A 138 6.77 -16.04 3.45
N GLY A 139 7.64 -16.58 2.62
CA GLY A 139 8.67 -15.83 1.88
C GLY A 139 8.16 -15.22 0.58
N VAL A 140 9.10 -14.85 -0.31
CA VAL A 140 8.75 -14.22 -1.59
C VAL A 140 7.86 -15.14 -2.44
N ASP A 141 6.77 -14.59 -2.98
CA ASP A 141 5.79 -15.26 -3.84
C ASP A 141 5.24 -16.58 -3.25
N GLY A 142 5.09 -16.63 -1.92
CA GLY A 142 4.57 -17.79 -1.22
C GLY A 142 5.55 -18.96 -1.14
N THR A 143 6.85 -18.71 -1.33
CA THR A 143 7.93 -19.70 -1.18
C THR A 143 8.51 -19.69 0.24
N ASN A 144 9.53 -20.51 0.48
CA ASN A 144 10.35 -20.48 1.69
C ASN A 144 11.60 -19.57 1.58
N VAL A 145 11.74 -18.81 0.50
CA VAL A 145 12.85 -17.89 0.28
C VAL A 145 12.56 -16.55 0.99
N PRO A 146 13.41 -16.11 1.93
CA PRO A 146 13.21 -14.82 2.61
C PRO A 146 13.12 -13.67 1.62
N ASN A 147 12.08 -12.87 1.75
CA ASN A 147 11.88 -11.69 0.92
C ASN A 147 12.79 -10.54 1.37
N PHE A 148 13.21 -9.70 0.42
CA PHE A 148 13.75 -8.38 0.70
C PHE A 148 12.60 -7.48 1.17
N ILE A 149 12.75 -6.79 2.29
CA ILE A 149 11.73 -5.88 2.81
C ILE A 149 11.74 -4.60 1.95
N PHE A 150 10.96 -4.61 0.88
CA PHE A 150 10.80 -3.43 0.03
C PHE A 150 10.03 -2.35 0.79
N ARG A 151 10.72 -1.28 1.17
CA ARG A 151 10.13 -0.13 1.85
C ARG A 151 9.74 0.90 0.81
N TRP A 152 8.53 1.44 0.94
CA TRP A 152 7.97 2.38 -0.01
C TRP A 152 8.23 3.83 0.37
N THR A 153 8.38 4.67 -0.65
CA THR A 153 8.29 6.13 -0.53
C THR A 153 7.02 6.64 -1.19
N GLU A 154 6.54 7.80 -0.78
CA GLU A 154 5.40 8.47 -1.41
C GLU A 154 5.65 8.69 -2.91
N ARG A 155 6.89 9.09 -3.26
CA ARG A 155 7.29 9.33 -4.64
C ARG A 155 7.22 8.09 -5.52
N GLU A 156 7.59 6.92 -5.01
CA GLU A 156 7.48 5.65 -5.76
C GLU A 156 6.03 5.28 -6.00
N ILE A 157 5.18 5.42 -5.00
CA ILE A 157 3.74 5.17 -5.12
C ILE A 157 3.14 6.06 -6.20
N GLU A 158 3.36 7.37 -6.11
CA GLU A 158 2.86 8.36 -7.07
C GLU A 158 3.36 8.09 -8.48
N LYS A 159 4.65 7.79 -8.66
CA LYS A 159 5.22 7.43 -9.97
C LYS A 159 4.59 6.17 -10.53
N THR A 160 4.45 5.12 -9.72
CA THR A 160 3.90 3.83 -10.15
C THR A 160 2.48 4.03 -10.69
N ILE A 161 1.62 4.71 -9.94
CA ILE A 161 0.23 4.90 -10.32
C ILE A 161 0.07 5.89 -11.47
N ASN A 162 0.80 7.01 -11.46
CA ASN A 162 0.74 7.98 -12.55
C ASN A 162 1.31 7.42 -13.87
N THR A 163 2.25 6.47 -13.81
CA THR A 163 2.73 5.74 -14.99
C THR A 163 1.71 4.74 -15.49
N PHE A 164 1.05 4.02 -14.58
CA PHE A 164 0.05 3.01 -14.94
C PHE A 164 -1.24 3.63 -15.49
N SER A 165 -1.69 4.74 -14.93
CA SER A 165 -2.93 5.44 -15.31
C SER A 165 -2.67 6.94 -15.58
N PRO A 166 -1.95 7.30 -16.67
CA PRO A 166 -1.45 8.66 -16.92
C PRO A 166 -2.53 9.65 -17.34
N ALA A 167 -3.73 9.18 -17.68
CA ALA A 167 -4.82 10.04 -18.14
C ALA A 167 -5.42 10.90 -17.01
N PHE A 168 -5.34 10.46 -15.78
CA PHE A 168 -6.07 11.04 -14.65
C PHE A 168 -5.15 11.67 -13.61
N LYS A 169 -5.66 12.66 -12.90
CA LYS A 169 -5.08 13.17 -11.66
C LYS A 169 -5.54 12.31 -10.51
N HIS A 170 -4.61 11.69 -9.81
CA HIS A 170 -4.91 10.85 -8.64
C HIS A 170 -4.79 11.66 -7.35
N ARG A 171 -5.61 11.30 -6.37
CA ARG A 171 -5.49 11.80 -5.01
C ARG A 171 -4.82 10.72 -4.15
N PHE A 172 -3.72 11.09 -3.51
CA PHE A 172 -2.98 10.25 -2.59
C PHE A 172 -3.13 10.81 -1.17
N VAL A 173 -3.43 9.95 -0.21
CA VAL A 173 -3.54 10.32 1.21
C VAL A 173 -2.68 9.37 2.02
N TYR A 174 -1.88 9.91 2.94
CA TYR A 174 -0.93 9.16 3.74
C TYR A 174 -1.25 9.27 5.23
N ARG A 175 -1.07 8.17 5.97
CA ARG A 175 -1.13 8.11 7.43
C ARG A 175 0.13 7.44 7.93
N TYR A 176 0.78 7.99 8.94
CA TYR A 176 2.07 7.53 9.42
C TYR A 176 1.96 7.07 10.87
N TRP A 177 2.79 6.09 11.25
CA TRP A 177 2.98 5.65 12.62
C TRP A 177 4.38 5.11 12.84
N SER A 178 4.82 5.10 14.10
CA SER A 178 6.11 4.53 14.51
C SER A 178 5.91 3.15 15.12
N ILE A 179 6.65 2.18 14.59
CA ILE A 179 6.88 0.88 15.21
C ILE A 179 8.31 0.91 15.71
N TYR A 180 8.52 0.74 17.02
CA TYR A 180 9.86 0.67 17.56
C TYR A 180 10.36 -0.79 17.50
N PRO A 181 11.61 -1.04 17.06
CA PRO A 181 12.13 -2.39 16.98
C PRO A 181 12.33 -2.96 18.39
N ASP A 182 11.53 -3.97 18.74
CA ASP A 182 11.66 -4.76 19.96
C ASP A 182 12.19 -6.18 19.63
N GLY A 183 12.95 -6.32 18.52
CA GLY A 183 13.31 -7.61 17.94
C GLY A 183 14.13 -8.49 18.88
N PRO A 184 13.77 -9.78 19.04
CA PRO A 184 14.53 -10.74 19.83
C PRO A 184 15.96 -10.95 19.28
N ASP A 185 16.17 -10.70 17.99
CA ASP A 185 17.40 -11.00 17.27
C ASP A 185 18.50 -9.95 17.43
N LEU A 186 18.24 -8.86 18.16
CA LEU A 186 19.23 -7.82 18.41
C LEU A 186 20.16 -8.23 19.58
N SER A 187 21.47 -8.05 19.41
CA SER A 187 22.43 -8.24 20.50
C SER A 187 22.10 -7.35 21.70
N SER A 188 22.49 -7.79 22.90
CA SER A 188 22.26 -7.03 24.15
C SER A 188 22.81 -5.60 24.07
N PHE A 189 23.94 -5.40 23.43
CA PHE A 189 24.53 -4.07 23.20
C PHE A 189 23.65 -3.19 22.30
N LYS A 190 23.15 -3.73 21.19
CA LYS A 190 22.22 -3.00 20.31
C LYS A 190 20.92 -2.64 21.03
N LYS A 191 20.38 -3.52 21.90
CA LYS A 191 19.20 -3.24 22.72
C LYS A 191 19.43 -2.08 23.69
N ILE A 192 20.60 -2.01 24.34
CA ILE A 192 20.94 -0.89 25.24
C ILE A 192 20.96 0.44 24.46
N ILE A 193 21.62 0.49 23.30
CA ILE A 193 21.66 1.67 22.44
C ILE A 193 20.25 2.10 22.02
N LEU A 194 19.43 1.15 21.57
CA LEU A 194 18.07 1.44 21.16
C LEU A 194 17.23 1.99 22.31
N ASN A 195 17.33 1.42 23.50
CA ASN A 195 16.60 1.92 24.67
C ASN A 195 17.00 3.36 25.01
N PHE A 196 18.28 3.71 24.88
CA PHE A 196 18.75 5.08 25.08
C PHE A 196 18.22 6.04 24.01
N ILE A 197 18.19 5.62 22.74
CA ILE A 197 17.73 6.45 21.61
C ILE A 197 16.19 6.56 21.57
N ARG A 198 15.47 5.61 22.15
CA ARG A 198 14.00 5.49 22.08
C ARG A 198 13.23 6.79 22.31
N PRO A 199 13.46 7.57 23.39
CA PRO A 199 12.72 8.81 23.64
C PRO A 199 12.99 9.87 22.55
N PHE A 200 14.23 9.98 22.08
CA PHE A 200 14.61 10.90 21.02
C PHE A 200 13.98 10.50 19.68
N TYR A 201 13.93 9.20 19.37
CA TYR A 201 13.25 8.68 18.20
C TYR A 201 11.76 9.07 18.18
N PHE A 202 11.04 8.85 19.29
CA PHE A 202 9.62 9.20 19.34
C PHE A 202 9.38 10.71 19.29
N LEU A 203 10.21 11.51 19.94
CA LEU A 203 10.13 12.96 19.84
C LEU A 203 10.36 13.43 18.40
N PHE A 204 11.42 12.94 17.77
CA PHE A 204 11.78 13.30 16.40
C PHE A 204 10.69 12.88 15.40
N THR A 205 10.21 11.64 15.47
CA THR A 205 9.17 11.14 14.56
C THR A 205 7.80 11.77 14.80
N LYS A 206 7.55 12.30 16.00
CA LYS A 206 6.36 13.12 16.30
C LYS A 206 6.43 14.48 15.61
N LEU A 207 7.60 15.11 15.58
CA LEU A 207 7.81 16.39 14.89
C LEU A 207 7.89 16.23 13.36
N PHE A 208 8.48 15.13 12.90
CA PHE A 208 8.70 14.82 11.49
C PHE A 208 7.98 13.52 11.12
N SER A 209 6.66 13.58 10.89
CA SER A 209 5.83 12.40 10.64
C SER A 209 6.32 11.54 9.48
N LYS A 210 6.90 12.14 8.44
CA LYS A 210 7.51 11.43 7.31
C LYS A 210 8.80 10.66 7.68
N GLN A 211 9.28 10.74 8.91
CA GLN A 211 10.37 9.91 9.41
C GLN A 211 9.89 8.68 10.18
N GLN A 212 8.57 8.50 10.33
CA GLN A 212 7.98 7.29 10.87
C GLN A 212 8.19 6.12 9.90
N ASN A 213 8.29 4.91 10.44
CA ASN A 213 8.69 3.71 9.68
C ASN A 213 7.53 2.85 9.18
N GLY A 214 6.32 3.10 9.66
CA GLY A 214 5.11 2.51 9.14
C GLY A 214 4.21 3.58 8.54
N PHE A 215 3.52 3.26 7.46
CA PHE A 215 2.52 4.14 6.90
C PHE A 215 1.40 3.37 6.20
N ALA A 216 0.23 4.00 6.12
CA ALA A 216 -0.80 3.63 5.18
C ALA A 216 -0.87 4.67 4.08
N PHE A 217 -1.11 4.23 2.86
CA PHE A 217 -1.43 5.09 1.75
C PHE A 217 -2.75 4.68 1.11
N PHE A 218 -3.58 5.67 0.86
CA PHE A 218 -4.82 5.51 0.14
C PHE A 218 -4.71 6.21 -1.21
N ILE A 219 -5.04 5.48 -2.27
CA ILE A 219 -5.09 5.96 -3.64
C ILE A 219 -6.55 6.04 -4.02
N GLU A 220 -7.07 7.24 -4.10
CA GLU A 220 -8.42 7.47 -4.58
C GLU A 220 -8.45 7.35 -6.10
N LYS A 221 -9.29 6.44 -6.60
CA LYS A 221 -9.37 6.17 -8.03
C LYS A 221 -10.40 7.11 -8.66
N PRO A 222 -10.05 7.75 -9.79
CA PRO A 222 -10.99 8.60 -10.53
C PRO A 222 -12.23 7.83 -10.96
N THR A 223 -13.39 8.40 -10.72
CA THR A 223 -14.70 7.80 -11.08
C THR A 223 -15.33 8.43 -12.31
N ASP A 224 -14.85 9.60 -12.71
CA ASP A 224 -15.39 10.35 -13.85
C ASP A 224 -14.30 11.14 -14.60
N ASN A 225 -14.70 11.81 -15.67
CA ASN A 225 -13.81 12.59 -16.52
C ASN A 225 -13.38 13.95 -15.92
N SER A 226 -13.93 14.36 -14.78
CA SER A 226 -13.60 15.64 -14.12
C SER A 226 -12.15 15.68 -13.62
N THR A 227 -11.56 14.51 -13.40
CA THR A 227 -10.19 14.34 -12.93
C THR A 227 -9.17 14.12 -14.08
N LEU A 228 -9.58 14.23 -15.33
CA LEU A 228 -8.65 14.14 -16.45
C LEU A 228 -7.52 15.17 -16.33
N ASN A 229 -6.35 14.78 -16.79
CA ASN A 229 -5.23 15.70 -16.89
C ASN A 229 -5.57 16.82 -17.90
N PRO A 230 -5.13 18.08 -17.68
CA PRO A 230 -5.58 19.25 -18.44
C PRO A 230 -5.21 19.23 -19.92
N TRP A 231 -4.32 18.32 -20.33
CA TRP A 231 -3.97 18.10 -21.75
C TRP A 231 -4.83 17.05 -22.43
N LEU A 232 -5.88 16.53 -21.75
CA LEU A 232 -6.80 15.53 -22.29
C LEU A 232 -8.24 16.02 -22.21
N TYR A 233 -9.05 15.59 -23.16
CA TYR A 233 -10.50 15.67 -23.10
C TYR A 233 -11.12 14.39 -23.65
N PHE A 234 -12.37 14.13 -23.30
CA PHE A 234 -13.13 13.02 -23.85
C PHE A 234 -13.90 13.51 -25.09
N ASP A 235 -13.59 12.93 -26.27
CA ASP A 235 -14.31 13.20 -27.50
C ASP A 235 -15.55 12.32 -27.57
N ASN A 236 -16.72 12.91 -27.36
CA ASN A 236 -18.01 12.20 -27.37
C ASN A 236 -18.34 11.61 -28.76
N ASN A 237 -17.85 12.19 -29.85
CA ASN A 237 -18.11 11.69 -31.21
C ASN A 237 -17.27 10.42 -31.51
N LYS A 238 -16.06 10.37 -31.00
CA LYS A 238 -15.14 9.24 -31.18
C LYS A 238 -15.16 8.24 -30.04
N LEU A 239 -15.86 8.57 -28.94
CA LEU A 239 -15.93 7.77 -27.70
C LEU A 239 -14.55 7.40 -27.14
N ARG A 240 -13.59 8.35 -27.20
CA ARG A 240 -12.22 8.13 -26.70
C ARG A 240 -11.58 9.41 -26.15
N LEU A 241 -10.47 9.24 -25.42
CA LEU A 241 -9.64 10.35 -24.98
C LEU A 241 -8.81 10.90 -26.14
N GLU A 242 -8.77 12.22 -26.24
CA GLU A 242 -7.98 12.96 -27.22
C GLU A 242 -7.09 13.99 -26.52
N VAL A 243 -5.98 14.35 -27.17
CA VAL A 243 -5.06 15.37 -26.67
C VAL A 243 -5.58 16.76 -27.03
N ASP A 244 -5.68 17.65 -26.03
CA ASP A 244 -5.95 19.07 -26.26
C ASP A 244 -4.71 19.78 -26.83
N ASN A 245 -4.69 19.89 -28.14
CA ASN A 245 -3.60 20.54 -28.86
C ASN A 245 -3.45 22.03 -28.54
N ASN A 246 -4.54 22.72 -28.14
CA ASN A 246 -4.48 24.12 -27.73
C ASN A 246 -3.77 24.25 -26.39
N TRP A 247 -4.13 23.37 -25.43
CA TRP A 247 -3.42 23.31 -24.16
C TRP A 247 -1.93 23.03 -24.36
N VAL A 248 -1.58 22.04 -25.18
CA VAL A 248 -0.18 21.68 -25.49
C VAL A 248 0.58 22.85 -26.13
N ARG A 249 -0.02 23.55 -27.11
CA ARG A 249 0.60 24.74 -27.73
C ARG A 249 0.87 25.84 -26.71
N ASN A 250 -0.09 26.10 -25.83
CA ASN A 250 0.01 27.18 -24.86
C ASN A 250 1.03 26.89 -23.74
N ASN A 251 1.19 25.62 -23.35
CA ASN A 251 2.02 25.25 -22.19
C ASN A 251 3.43 24.74 -22.57
N TYR A 252 3.60 24.11 -23.74
CA TYR A 252 4.89 23.51 -24.13
C TYR A 252 5.60 24.21 -25.28
N LYS A 253 4.92 24.84 -26.25
CA LYS A 253 5.58 25.50 -27.38
C LYS A 253 6.21 26.85 -27.03
N LYS A 254 5.70 27.55 -26.01
CA LYS A 254 6.29 28.81 -25.52
C LYS A 254 7.71 28.65 -24.96
N ASN A 255 8.10 27.48 -24.52
CA ASN A 255 9.40 27.22 -23.91
C ASN A 255 10.50 26.82 -24.93
N ARG A 256 10.15 26.46 -26.18
CA ARG A 256 11.16 26.12 -27.21
C ARG A 256 11.83 27.35 -27.85
N ASN A 257 11.21 28.54 -27.77
CA ASN A 257 11.77 29.77 -28.31
C ASN A 257 12.60 30.57 -27.31
N LYS A 258 12.89 30.03 -26.13
CA LYS A 258 13.72 30.65 -25.08
C LYS A 258 15.01 29.88 -24.79
N ARG A 259 15.43 28.98 -25.69
CA ARG A 259 16.77 28.35 -25.65
C ARG A 259 17.57 28.73 -26.85
#